data_80587f8fe3e5af1e196514b2420ec481
#
_entry.id   80587f8fe3e5af1e196514b2420ec481
#
_cell.length_a   1.000
_cell.length_b   1.000
_cell.length_c   1.000
_cell.angle_alpha   90.00
_cell.angle_beta   90.00
_cell.angle_gamma   90.00
#
_symmetry.space_group_name_H-M   'P 1'
#
loop_
_entity.id
_entity.type
_entity.pdbx_description
1 polymer ?
#
loop_
_entity_poly.entity_id
_entity_poly.type
_entity_poly.pdbx_seq_one_letter_code
_entity_poly.pdbx_strand_id
1 'polypeptide(L)'
;LDGSMFDHILSGRIKMNVNEILKHVDHTLLLQGATWEEIQQICDDGIKYQTASVCIPPCYVKQASEYVQGKVAICTVIGFPNGNMTTKTKEFETKDAIENGADEIDMVINIGWLKDRKYQDVEQEIRTLKEACGDRILKVIIETCLLTEEEKIKMCELVTNAGADYIKTSTGFSTGGAIFDDIRLFAKHVGEGVKIKAAGGISSMDDAEKFLALGADRLGTSRIV
;
A
#
# COMPACT_ATOMS: atom_id res chain seq x y z
N LEU A 1 -38.25 -16.09 -16.96
CA LEU A 1 -37.37 -14.94 -17.28
C LEU A 1 -35.95 -15.40 -17.07
N ASP A 2 -35.31 -15.55 -18.18
CA ASP A 2 -34.10 -16.29 -18.50
C ASP A 2 -32.84 -15.59 -17.90
N GLY A 3 -32.04 -16.36 -17.17
CA GLY A 3 -30.77 -15.90 -16.57
C GLY A 3 -29.68 -15.49 -17.56
N SER A 4 -29.94 -15.61 -18.87
CA SER A 4 -28.98 -15.23 -19.92
C SER A 4 -28.85 -13.71 -20.10
N MET A 5 -29.80 -12.92 -19.58
CA MET A 5 -29.79 -11.47 -19.73
C MET A 5 -28.89 -10.77 -18.68
N PHE A 6 -28.60 -11.45 -17.55
CA PHE A 6 -27.68 -10.93 -16.53
C PHE A 6 -26.19 -11.14 -16.89
N ASP A 7 -25.88 -12.20 -17.65
CA ASP A 7 -24.51 -12.47 -18.10
C ASP A 7 -24.04 -11.49 -19.20
N HIS A 8 -24.94 -10.92 -19.97
CA HIS A 8 -24.60 -9.95 -21.02
C HIS A 8 -24.34 -8.52 -20.50
N ILE A 9 -24.78 -8.20 -19.28
CA ILE A 9 -24.50 -6.89 -18.66
C ILE A 9 -23.11 -6.87 -18.02
N LEU A 10 -22.57 -8.04 -17.67
CA LEU A 10 -21.19 -8.19 -17.14
C LEU A 10 -20.13 -8.29 -18.25
N SER A 11 -20.50 -8.58 -19.49
CA SER A 11 -19.56 -8.68 -20.62
C SER A 11 -19.24 -7.34 -21.30
N GLY A 12 -19.86 -6.25 -20.88
CA GLY A 12 -19.63 -4.90 -21.41
C GLY A 12 -18.56 -4.10 -20.68
N ARG A 13 -17.81 -4.67 -19.72
CA ARG A 13 -16.68 -4.02 -19.10
C ARG A 13 -15.56 -3.92 -20.11
N ILE A 14 -15.20 -2.68 -20.47
CA ILE A 14 -13.96 -2.40 -21.21
C ILE A 14 -12.82 -2.98 -20.38
N LYS A 15 -12.20 -4.04 -20.87
CA LYS A 15 -11.04 -4.68 -20.22
C LYS A 15 -9.90 -3.66 -20.19
N MET A 16 -9.34 -3.38 -18.99
CA MET A 16 -8.23 -2.44 -18.87
C MET A 16 -7.02 -2.95 -19.65
N ASN A 17 -6.31 -2.03 -20.30
CA ASN A 17 -5.03 -2.33 -20.91
C ASN A 17 -4.00 -2.65 -19.81
N VAL A 18 -3.12 -3.62 -20.06
CA VAL A 18 -2.02 -4.00 -19.16
C VAL A 18 -1.20 -2.78 -18.71
N ASN A 19 -0.86 -1.88 -19.62
CA ASN A 19 -0.11 -0.67 -19.29
C ASN A 19 -0.86 0.26 -18.34
N GLU A 20 -2.18 0.33 -18.43
CA GLU A 20 -3.00 1.10 -17.50
C GLU A 20 -3.01 0.49 -16.11
N ILE A 21 -3.09 -0.85 -16.01
CA ILE A 21 -3.00 -1.56 -14.74
C ILE A 21 -1.64 -1.30 -14.09
N LEU A 22 -0.55 -1.39 -14.84
CA LEU A 22 0.82 -1.20 -14.32
C LEU A 22 1.07 0.20 -13.78
N LYS A 23 0.36 1.22 -14.27
CA LYS A 23 0.41 2.58 -13.68
C LYS A 23 -0.13 2.67 -12.27
N HIS A 24 -0.89 1.67 -11.82
CA HIS A 24 -1.41 1.58 -10.46
C HIS A 24 -0.56 0.67 -9.56
N VAL A 25 0.54 0.11 -10.06
CA VAL A 25 1.35 -0.88 -9.35
C VAL A 25 2.51 -0.22 -8.62
N ASP A 26 2.64 -0.53 -7.33
CA ASP A 26 3.89 -0.41 -6.60
C ASP A 26 4.66 -1.72 -6.81
N HIS A 27 5.66 -1.68 -7.69
CA HIS A 27 6.49 -2.84 -8.02
C HIS A 27 7.42 -3.15 -6.84
N THR A 28 7.19 -4.26 -6.17
CA THR A 28 7.60 -4.48 -4.78
C THR A 28 8.63 -5.59 -4.65
N LEU A 29 9.71 -5.31 -3.90
CA LEU A 29 10.67 -6.32 -3.43
C LEU A 29 11.11 -5.96 -2.01
N LEU A 30 10.62 -6.71 -1.00
CA LEU A 30 10.85 -6.46 0.42
C LEU A 30 11.41 -7.67 1.16
N LEU A 31 11.85 -8.71 0.44
CA LEU A 31 12.43 -9.91 1.04
C LEU A 31 13.69 -9.56 1.86
N GLN A 32 13.87 -10.21 3.01
CA GLN A 32 14.98 -9.95 3.92
C GLN A 32 16.36 -10.07 3.25
N GLY A 33 16.49 -10.99 2.31
CA GLY A 33 17.74 -11.24 1.59
C GLY A 33 17.89 -10.51 0.26
N ALA A 34 17.02 -9.52 -0.04
CA ALA A 34 17.10 -8.80 -1.31
C ALA A 34 18.45 -8.09 -1.45
N THR A 35 19.09 -8.30 -2.58
CA THR A 35 20.38 -7.71 -2.92
C THR A 35 20.23 -6.44 -3.75
N TRP A 36 21.28 -5.63 -3.82
CA TRP A 36 21.25 -4.43 -4.68
C TRP A 36 20.97 -4.79 -6.15
N GLU A 37 21.56 -5.86 -6.65
CA GLU A 37 21.32 -6.31 -8.04
C GLU A 37 19.84 -6.58 -8.30
N GLU A 38 19.15 -7.22 -7.35
CA GLU A 38 17.71 -7.48 -7.44
C GLU A 38 16.90 -6.19 -7.35
N ILE A 39 17.28 -5.27 -6.45
CA ILE A 39 16.64 -3.94 -6.32
C ILE A 39 16.84 -3.13 -7.62
N GLN A 40 18.02 -3.18 -8.19
CA GLN A 40 18.32 -2.51 -9.46
C GLN A 40 17.40 -3.01 -10.58
N GLN A 41 17.16 -4.32 -10.65
CA GLN A 41 16.25 -4.91 -11.62
C GLN A 41 14.80 -4.42 -11.39
N ILE A 42 14.36 -4.32 -10.14
CA ILE A 42 13.05 -3.74 -9.80
C ILE A 42 12.95 -2.30 -10.29
N CYS A 43 13.99 -1.50 -10.11
CA CYS A 43 14.04 -0.12 -10.59
C CYS A 43 13.97 -0.05 -12.13
N ASP A 44 14.74 -0.89 -12.82
CA ASP A 44 14.74 -0.95 -14.29
C ASP A 44 13.34 -1.32 -14.82
N ASP A 45 12.69 -2.31 -14.21
CA ASP A 45 11.33 -2.72 -14.59
C ASP A 45 10.32 -1.61 -14.31
N GLY A 46 10.42 -0.94 -13.17
CA GLY A 46 9.55 0.17 -12.80
C GLY A 46 9.62 1.32 -13.81
N ILE A 47 10.82 1.65 -14.26
CA ILE A 47 11.05 2.67 -15.29
C ILE A 47 10.49 2.21 -16.64
N LYS A 48 10.82 0.99 -17.05
CA LYS A 48 10.43 0.44 -18.36
C LYS A 48 8.91 0.35 -18.51
N TYR A 49 8.23 -0.15 -17.47
CA TYR A 49 6.79 -0.38 -17.50
C TYR A 49 5.97 0.77 -16.92
N GLN A 50 6.63 1.84 -16.48
CA GLN A 50 5.98 3.03 -15.92
C GLN A 50 5.03 2.69 -14.75
N THR A 51 5.52 1.89 -13.80
CA THR A 51 4.77 1.59 -12.58
C THR A 51 4.58 2.85 -11.74
N ALA A 52 3.59 2.84 -10.84
CA ALA A 52 3.33 3.99 -9.97
C ALA A 52 4.52 4.30 -9.06
N SER A 53 5.18 3.25 -8.57
CA SER A 53 6.41 3.33 -7.78
C SER A 53 7.18 2.02 -7.87
N VAL A 54 8.38 2.02 -7.31
CA VAL A 54 9.06 0.81 -6.85
C VAL A 54 9.06 0.85 -5.32
N CYS A 55 8.68 -0.26 -4.68
CA CYS A 55 8.61 -0.37 -3.23
C CYS A 55 9.71 -1.30 -2.73
N ILE A 56 10.67 -0.74 -2.00
CA ILE A 56 11.95 -1.36 -1.67
C ILE A 56 12.29 -1.20 -0.19
N PRO A 57 13.20 -2.02 0.36
CA PRO A 57 13.63 -1.87 1.74
C PRO A 57 14.29 -0.51 2.01
N PRO A 58 14.14 0.05 3.23
CA PRO A 58 14.69 1.37 3.55
C PRO A 58 16.20 1.54 3.31
N CYS A 59 16.97 0.49 3.53
CA CYS A 59 18.43 0.53 3.36
C CYS A 59 18.89 0.80 1.92
N TYR A 60 18.03 0.57 0.94
CA TYR A 60 18.32 0.80 -0.48
C TYR A 60 17.76 2.11 -1.04
N VAL A 61 16.99 2.86 -0.27
CA VAL A 61 16.32 4.07 -0.77
C VAL A 61 17.28 5.07 -1.36
N LYS A 62 18.36 5.41 -0.66
CA LYS A 62 19.34 6.38 -1.14
C LYS A 62 19.95 5.96 -2.46
N GLN A 63 20.46 4.73 -2.52
CA GLN A 63 21.09 4.18 -3.72
C GLN A 63 20.11 4.10 -4.90
N ALA A 64 18.89 3.65 -4.64
CA ALA A 64 17.84 3.58 -5.68
C ALA A 64 17.42 4.97 -6.16
N SER A 65 17.28 5.95 -5.27
CA SER A 65 16.95 7.33 -5.61
C SER A 65 18.00 7.93 -6.55
N GLU A 66 19.27 7.74 -6.24
CA GLU A 66 20.38 8.18 -7.10
C GLU A 66 20.37 7.44 -8.45
N TYR A 67 20.06 6.16 -8.46
CA TYR A 67 20.03 5.33 -9.65
C TYR A 67 18.90 5.71 -10.62
N VAL A 68 17.67 5.90 -10.10
CA VAL A 68 16.49 6.15 -10.97
C VAL A 68 16.40 7.61 -11.44
N GLN A 69 17.02 8.55 -10.76
CA GLN A 69 17.06 9.97 -11.14
C GLN A 69 15.66 10.55 -11.44
N GLY A 70 14.68 10.25 -10.61
CA GLY A 70 13.32 10.75 -10.74
C GLY A 70 12.46 10.08 -11.83
N LYS A 71 12.96 9.06 -12.51
CA LYS A 71 12.22 8.38 -13.59
C LYS A 71 11.09 7.48 -13.09
N VAL A 72 11.11 7.11 -11.82
CA VAL A 72 10.05 6.38 -11.12
C VAL A 72 10.06 6.80 -9.65
N ALA A 73 8.89 6.86 -9.01
CA ALA A 73 8.79 7.17 -7.59
C ALA A 73 9.37 6.04 -6.73
N ILE A 74 10.06 6.41 -5.64
CA ILE A 74 10.60 5.48 -4.65
C ILE A 74 9.64 5.42 -3.47
N CYS A 75 9.05 4.25 -3.25
CA CYS A 75 8.27 3.90 -2.07
C CYS A 75 9.11 3.03 -1.15
N THR A 76 8.97 3.22 0.16
CA THR A 76 9.58 2.32 1.14
C THR A 76 8.65 2.10 2.31
N VAL A 77 9.03 1.19 3.18
CA VAL A 77 8.27 0.79 4.36
C VAL A 77 8.97 1.25 5.62
N ILE A 78 8.19 1.57 6.66
CA ILE A 78 8.72 1.91 7.98
C ILE A 78 7.93 1.19 9.08
N GLY A 79 8.58 0.89 10.19
CA GLY A 79 7.97 0.09 11.25
C GLY A 79 7.52 -1.29 10.74
N PHE A 80 8.24 -1.86 9.81
CA PHE A 80 7.76 -2.97 8.99
C PHE A 80 8.54 -4.27 9.28
N PRO A 81 7.88 -5.46 9.30
CA PRO A 81 6.44 -5.65 9.06
C PRO A 81 5.58 -5.60 10.32
N ASN A 82 6.14 -5.55 11.52
CA ASN A 82 5.42 -5.80 12.77
C ASN A 82 4.61 -4.59 13.30
N GLY A 83 5.02 -3.37 13.01
CA GLY A 83 4.31 -2.15 13.40
C GLY A 83 4.37 -1.81 14.90
N ASN A 84 5.04 -2.59 15.73
CA ASN A 84 5.02 -2.47 17.19
C ASN A 84 6.25 -1.79 17.79
N MET A 85 6.95 -0.99 16.99
CA MET A 85 7.98 -0.06 17.44
C MET A 85 7.31 1.17 18.07
N THR A 86 8.07 1.93 18.85
CA THR A 86 7.56 3.20 19.38
C THR A 86 7.32 4.22 18.26
N THR A 87 6.40 5.13 18.48
CA THR A 87 6.11 6.21 17.53
C THR A 87 7.36 7.03 17.22
N LYS A 88 8.18 7.33 18.21
CA LYS A 88 9.43 8.08 18.04
C LYS A 88 10.39 7.37 17.07
N THR A 89 10.51 6.06 17.18
CA THR A 89 11.34 5.26 16.26
C THR A 89 10.78 5.27 14.85
N LYS A 90 9.47 5.11 14.68
CA LYS A 90 8.80 5.19 13.38
C LYS A 90 8.94 6.58 12.75
N GLU A 91 8.83 7.65 13.54
CA GLU A 91 9.03 9.01 13.07
C GLU A 91 10.46 9.23 12.58
N PHE A 92 11.45 8.76 13.34
CA PHE A 92 12.86 8.82 12.92
C PHE A 92 13.08 8.09 11.60
N GLU A 93 12.58 6.86 11.48
CA GLU A 93 12.72 6.06 10.26
C GLU A 93 12.04 6.73 9.06
N THR A 94 10.88 7.35 9.26
CA THR A 94 10.18 8.10 8.23
C THR A 94 11.01 9.27 7.72
N LYS A 95 11.54 10.09 8.62
CA LYS A 95 12.40 11.25 8.28
C LYS A 95 13.68 10.81 7.57
N ASP A 96 14.31 9.74 8.05
CA ASP A 96 15.51 9.16 7.44
C ASP A 96 15.23 8.69 6.01
N ALA A 97 14.13 7.96 5.80
CA ALA A 97 13.75 7.49 4.46
C ALA A 97 13.50 8.66 3.49
N ILE A 98 12.83 9.71 3.94
CA ILE A 98 12.56 10.90 3.12
C ILE A 98 13.86 11.64 2.78
N GLU A 99 14.73 11.82 3.74
CA GLU A 99 16.05 12.44 3.53
C GLU A 99 16.88 11.66 2.50
N ASN A 100 16.75 10.33 2.50
CA ASN A 100 17.42 9.46 1.54
C ASN A 100 16.76 9.44 0.14
N GLY A 101 15.61 10.07 -0.02
CA GLY A 101 14.97 10.23 -1.33
C GLY A 101 13.66 9.47 -1.53
N ALA A 102 13.03 8.94 -0.48
CA ALA A 102 11.71 8.32 -0.61
C ALA A 102 10.64 9.36 -0.97
N ASP A 103 9.81 9.02 -1.94
CA ASP A 103 8.66 9.82 -2.37
C ASP A 103 7.38 9.40 -1.65
N GLU A 104 7.30 8.13 -1.27
CA GLU A 104 6.14 7.52 -0.62
C GLU A 104 6.57 6.63 0.53
N ILE A 105 5.79 6.66 1.61
CA ILE A 105 6.04 5.90 2.84
C ILE A 105 4.84 5.01 3.14
N ASP A 106 5.08 3.72 3.32
CA ASP A 106 4.09 2.75 3.78
C ASP A 106 4.41 2.37 5.23
N MET A 107 3.63 2.87 6.19
CA MET A 107 3.77 2.54 7.61
C MET A 107 2.90 1.36 8.01
N VAL A 108 3.28 0.64 9.05
CA VAL A 108 2.43 -0.37 9.70
C VAL A 108 1.91 0.18 11.03
N ILE A 109 0.61 0.04 11.28
CA ILE A 109 0.02 0.44 12.56
C ILE A 109 0.51 -0.45 13.72
N ASN A 110 0.38 0.06 14.94
CA ASN A 110 0.52 -0.77 16.14
C ASN A 110 -0.78 -1.56 16.35
N ILE A 111 -0.79 -2.82 15.92
CA ILE A 111 -1.97 -3.68 15.97
C ILE A 111 -2.37 -3.98 17.42
N GLY A 112 -1.40 -4.17 18.32
CA GLY A 112 -1.65 -4.36 19.74
C GLY A 112 -2.41 -3.19 20.35
N TRP A 113 -2.05 -1.96 20.03
CA TRP A 113 -2.80 -0.79 20.50
C TRP A 113 -4.23 -0.76 19.97
N LEU A 114 -4.42 -1.15 18.72
CA LEU A 114 -5.78 -1.26 18.16
C LEU A 114 -6.61 -2.30 18.90
N LYS A 115 -6.03 -3.48 19.19
CA LYS A 115 -6.67 -4.54 19.97
C LYS A 115 -7.02 -4.08 21.40
N ASP A 116 -6.17 -3.26 22.01
CA ASP A 116 -6.39 -2.63 23.30
C ASP A 116 -7.38 -1.44 23.23
N ARG A 117 -7.92 -1.14 22.07
CA ARG A 117 -8.81 -0.01 21.82
C ARG A 117 -8.19 1.36 22.15
N LYS A 118 -6.88 1.46 22.03
CA LYS A 118 -6.14 2.74 22.17
C LYS A 118 -6.22 3.55 20.87
N TYR A 119 -7.44 3.90 20.49
CA TYR A 119 -7.71 4.52 19.19
C TYR A 119 -7.05 5.88 19.03
N GLN A 120 -6.98 6.67 20.09
CA GLN A 120 -6.32 7.98 20.06
C GLN A 120 -4.82 7.84 19.84
N ASP A 121 -4.18 6.84 20.43
CA ASP A 121 -2.75 6.59 20.24
C ASP A 121 -2.46 6.12 18.82
N VAL A 122 -3.29 5.24 18.27
CA VAL A 122 -3.17 4.78 16.87
C VAL A 122 -3.33 5.96 15.91
N GLU A 123 -4.36 6.78 16.08
CA GLU A 123 -4.61 7.96 15.23
C GLU A 123 -3.47 8.98 15.35
N GLN A 124 -3.01 9.26 16.55
CA GLN A 124 -1.93 10.22 16.79
C GLN A 124 -0.61 9.77 16.16
N GLU A 125 -0.30 8.47 16.20
CA GLU A 125 0.88 7.94 15.53
C GLU A 125 0.82 8.17 14.01
N ILE A 126 -0.33 7.88 13.39
CA ILE A 126 -0.53 8.12 11.95
C ILE A 126 -0.37 9.60 11.65
N ARG A 127 -0.97 10.48 12.45
CA ARG A 127 -0.86 11.93 12.30
C ARG A 127 0.58 12.42 12.41
N THR A 128 1.33 11.92 13.39
CA THR A 128 2.75 12.25 13.58
C THR A 128 3.58 11.85 12.35
N LEU A 129 3.32 10.65 11.79
CA LEU A 129 4.03 10.19 10.61
C LEU A 129 3.61 10.95 9.34
N LYS A 130 2.35 11.33 9.23
CA LYS A 130 1.90 12.19 8.11
C LYS A 130 2.58 13.57 8.16
N GLU A 131 2.69 14.16 9.32
CA GLU A 131 3.44 15.40 9.50
C GLU A 131 4.92 15.25 9.10
N ALA A 132 5.53 14.13 9.47
CA ALA A 132 6.91 13.82 9.07
C ALA A 132 7.07 13.65 7.55
N CYS A 133 6.03 13.18 6.86
CA CYS A 133 6.01 13.05 5.40
C CYS A 133 5.87 14.41 4.69
N GLY A 134 5.30 15.41 5.33
CA GLY A 134 4.98 16.68 4.70
C GLY A 134 3.99 16.51 3.55
N ASP A 135 4.36 16.92 2.36
CA ASP A 135 3.56 16.79 1.14
C ASP A 135 3.72 15.43 0.43
N ARG A 136 4.59 14.55 0.95
CA ARG A 136 4.77 13.20 0.42
C ARG A 136 3.63 12.28 0.85
N ILE A 137 3.48 11.18 0.11
CA ILE A 137 2.41 10.21 0.34
C ILE A 137 2.71 9.35 1.55
N LEU A 138 1.72 9.23 2.46
CA LEU A 138 1.70 8.25 3.53
C LEU A 138 0.59 7.23 3.27
N LYS A 139 0.96 5.95 3.23
CA LYS A 139 0.01 4.82 3.16
C LYS A 139 0.06 4.05 4.47
N VAL A 140 -1.09 3.69 4.99
CA VAL A 140 -1.24 3.07 6.31
C VAL A 140 -1.64 1.61 6.17
N ILE A 141 -0.71 0.71 6.49
CA ILE A 141 -0.95 -0.73 6.49
C ILE A 141 -1.64 -1.10 7.80
N ILE A 142 -2.84 -1.66 7.69
CA ILE A 142 -3.61 -2.08 8.86
C ILE A 142 -3.54 -3.58 9.12
N GLU A 143 -2.98 -4.39 8.23
CA GLU A 143 -2.84 -5.86 8.33
C GLU A 143 -4.20 -6.53 8.52
N THR A 144 -5.03 -6.46 7.51
CA THR A 144 -6.44 -6.89 7.58
C THR A 144 -6.64 -8.33 8.03
N CYS A 145 -5.70 -9.22 7.71
CA CYS A 145 -5.80 -10.63 8.09
C CYS A 145 -5.76 -10.87 9.61
N LEU A 146 -5.32 -9.88 10.39
CA LEU A 146 -5.29 -9.95 11.87
C LEU A 146 -6.43 -9.18 12.53
N LEU A 147 -7.31 -8.55 11.75
CA LEU A 147 -8.35 -7.66 12.26
C LEU A 147 -9.75 -8.26 12.09
N THR A 148 -10.63 -7.92 13.03
CA THR A 148 -12.07 -8.11 12.88
C THR A 148 -12.65 -7.08 11.92
N GLU A 149 -13.87 -7.31 11.44
CA GLU A 149 -14.56 -6.33 10.58
C GLU A 149 -14.74 -4.98 11.30
N GLU A 150 -15.14 -5.01 12.57
CA GLU A 150 -15.28 -3.79 13.40
C GLU A 150 -13.96 -3.00 13.48
N GLU A 151 -12.84 -3.70 13.67
CA GLU A 151 -11.51 -3.08 13.70
C GLU A 151 -11.11 -2.49 12.36
N LYS A 152 -11.43 -3.15 11.25
CA LYS A 152 -11.20 -2.62 9.90
C LYS A 152 -11.98 -1.33 9.65
N ILE A 153 -13.25 -1.29 10.06
CA ILE A 153 -14.10 -0.10 9.95
C ILE A 153 -13.54 1.03 10.83
N LYS A 154 -13.13 0.72 12.06
CA LYS A 154 -12.50 1.70 12.95
C LYS A 154 -11.23 2.27 12.32
N MET A 155 -10.41 1.44 11.69
CA MET A 155 -9.20 1.92 11.02
C MET A 155 -9.50 2.84 9.83
N CYS A 156 -10.57 2.61 9.09
CA CYS A 156 -11.01 3.55 8.05
C CYS A 156 -11.26 4.95 8.63
N GLU A 157 -11.93 5.03 9.79
CA GLU A 157 -12.15 6.28 10.51
C GLU A 157 -10.83 6.93 10.96
N LEU A 158 -9.96 6.17 11.63
CA LEU A 158 -8.71 6.70 12.19
C LEU A 158 -7.74 7.19 11.10
N VAL A 159 -7.61 6.45 10.01
CA VAL A 159 -6.78 6.83 8.86
C VAL A 159 -7.29 8.12 8.22
N THR A 160 -8.60 8.23 8.06
CA THR A 160 -9.26 9.43 7.51
C THR A 160 -9.03 10.64 8.41
N ASN A 161 -9.29 10.50 9.70
CA ASN A 161 -9.14 11.59 10.68
C ASN A 161 -7.69 12.05 10.82
N ALA A 162 -6.74 11.14 10.70
CA ALA A 162 -5.31 11.44 10.79
C ALA A 162 -4.74 12.15 9.55
N GLY A 163 -5.49 12.20 8.45
CA GLY A 163 -5.07 12.87 7.22
C GLY A 163 -4.08 12.08 6.38
N ALA A 164 -3.99 10.76 6.54
CA ALA A 164 -3.18 9.92 5.68
C ALA A 164 -3.75 9.86 4.26
N ASP A 165 -2.90 9.54 3.28
CA ASP A 165 -3.29 9.55 1.86
C ASP A 165 -3.92 8.24 1.41
N TYR A 166 -3.51 7.11 2.01
CA TYR A 166 -3.99 5.76 1.67
C TYR A 166 -4.23 4.91 2.91
N ILE A 167 -5.22 4.03 2.81
CA ILE A 167 -5.32 2.83 3.63
C ILE A 167 -4.84 1.63 2.80
N LYS A 168 -4.02 0.77 3.40
CA LYS A 168 -3.42 -0.40 2.75
C LYS A 168 -3.76 -1.67 3.52
N THR A 169 -4.07 -2.76 2.80
CA THR A 169 -4.53 -4.00 3.43
C THR A 169 -3.46 -4.72 4.24
N SER A 170 -2.26 -4.93 3.67
CA SER A 170 -1.38 -5.99 4.17
C SER A 170 0.10 -5.68 3.96
N THR A 171 0.94 -6.27 4.83
CA THR A 171 2.40 -6.25 4.66
C THR A 171 2.89 -7.26 3.61
N GLY A 172 2.18 -8.36 3.42
CA GLY A 172 2.64 -9.52 2.67
C GLY A 172 3.48 -10.51 3.49
N PHE A 173 3.68 -10.25 4.79
CA PHE A 173 4.50 -11.06 5.70
C PHE A 173 3.70 -11.65 6.86
N SER A 174 2.38 -11.77 6.73
CA SER A 174 1.50 -12.38 7.72
C SER A 174 0.70 -13.54 7.12
N THR A 175 -0.40 -13.92 7.76
CA THR A 175 -1.19 -15.09 7.39
C THR A 175 -2.08 -14.91 6.17
N GLY A 176 -2.31 -13.68 5.73
CA GLY A 176 -3.13 -13.37 4.55
C GLY A 176 -2.76 -12.05 3.91
N GLY A 177 -3.24 -11.85 2.70
CA GLY A 177 -3.06 -10.65 1.89
C GLY A 177 -4.39 -9.97 1.56
N ALA A 178 -4.40 -9.22 0.46
CA ALA A 178 -5.59 -8.53 -0.02
C ALA A 178 -6.71 -9.51 -0.41
N ILE A 179 -7.92 -9.20 0.01
CA ILE A 179 -9.14 -9.88 -0.43
C ILE A 179 -10.15 -8.85 -0.96
N PHE A 180 -11.00 -9.26 -1.87
CA PHE A 180 -11.97 -8.36 -2.51
C PHE A 180 -12.94 -7.73 -1.50
N ASP A 181 -13.36 -8.48 -0.50
CA ASP A 181 -14.28 -7.98 0.53
C ASP A 181 -13.67 -6.85 1.36
N ASP A 182 -12.38 -6.88 1.64
CA ASP A 182 -11.70 -5.80 2.36
C ASP A 182 -11.68 -4.51 1.52
N ILE A 183 -11.48 -4.61 0.21
CA ILE A 183 -11.51 -3.44 -0.66
C ILE A 183 -12.92 -2.86 -0.75
N ARG A 184 -13.95 -3.70 -0.83
CA ARG A 184 -15.35 -3.23 -0.75
C ARG A 184 -15.64 -2.52 0.56
N LEU A 185 -15.16 -3.06 1.68
CA LEU A 185 -15.32 -2.46 2.99
C LEU A 185 -14.63 -1.10 3.07
N PHE A 186 -13.40 -0.99 2.59
CA PHE A 186 -12.67 0.27 2.57
C PHE A 186 -13.38 1.32 1.70
N ALA A 187 -13.79 0.94 0.49
CA ALA A 187 -14.51 1.85 -0.41
C ALA A 187 -15.78 2.42 0.21
N LYS A 188 -16.44 1.64 1.08
CA LYS A 188 -17.67 2.06 1.79
C LYS A 188 -17.38 2.97 2.99
N HIS A 189 -16.24 2.81 3.67
CA HIS A 189 -16.02 3.40 5.00
C HIS A 189 -14.93 4.46 5.07
N VAL A 190 -14.01 4.54 4.12
CA VAL A 190 -13.01 5.63 4.11
C VAL A 190 -13.67 6.96 3.78
N GLY A 191 -13.12 8.02 4.34
CA GLY A 191 -13.55 9.39 4.06
C GLY A 191 -13.04 9.91 2.72
N GLU A 192 -13.58 11.06 2.32
CA GLU A 192 -13.15 11.75 1.12
C GLU A 192 -11.65 12.04 1.16
N GLY A 193 -10.96 11.81 0.06
CA GLY A 193 -9.53 12.05 -0.08
C GLY A 193 -8.64 10.90 0.35
N VAL A 194 -9.17 9.85 0.99
CA VAL A 194 -8.40 8.64 1.32
C VAL A 194 -8.52 7.62 0.19
N LYS A 195 -7.37 7.25 -0.37
CA LYS A 195 -7.23 6.24 -1.42
C LYS A 195 -6.98 4.86 -0.81
N ILE A 196 -7.07 3.82 -1.64
CA ILE A 196 -7.01 2.43 -1.21
C ILE A 196 -5.87 1.71 -1.93
N LYS A 197 -5.01 1.03 -1.17
CA LYS A 197 -3.99 0.12 -1.71
C LYS A 197 -4.30 -1.32 -1.31
N ALA A 198 -4.44 -2.19 -2.30
CA ALA A 198 -4.50 -3.64 -2.11
C ALA A 198 -3.09 -4.21 -2.24
N ALA A 199 -2.66 -5.02 -1.30
CA ALA A 199 -1.33 -5.62 -1.30
C ALA A 199 -1.34 -7.03 -0.70
N GLY A 200 -0.40 -7.86 -1.16
CA GLY A 200 -0.26 -9.23 -0.72
C GLY A 200 -1.10 -10.22 -1.54
N GLY A 201 -0.44 -11.18 -2.18
CA GLY A 201 -1.11 -12.27 -2.89
C GLY A 201 -1.67 -11.92 -4.27
N ILE A 202 -1.47 -10.71 -4.78
CA ILE A 202 -1.92 -10.32 -6.13
C ILE A 202 -0.94 -10.91 -7.15
N SER A 203 -1.39 -11.90 -7.92
CA SER A 203 -0.51 -12.67 -8.82
C SER A 203 -1.01 -12.77 -10.26
N SER A 204 -2.15 -12.18 -10.59
CA SER A 204 -2.71 -12.19 -11.94
C SER A 204 -3.23 -10.81 -12.35
N MET A 205 -3.24 -10.56 -13.66
CA MET A 205 -3.84 -9.34 -14.22
C MET A 205 -5.35 -9.28 -13.98
N ASP A 206 -6.03 -10.43 -14.00
CA ASP A 206 -7.47 -10.49 -13.75
C ASP A 206 -7.80 -10.07 -12.31
N ASP A 207 -7.05 -10.53 -11.31
CA ASP A 207 -7.21 -10.09 -9.93
C ASP A 207 -6.88 -8.61 -9.77
N ALA A 208 -5.80 -8.13 -10.39
CA ALA A 208 -5.41 -6.73 -10.38
C ALA A 208 -6.54 -5.84 -10.90
N GLU A 209 -7.10 -6.17 -12.06
CA GLU A 209 -8.22 -5.44 -12.65
C GLU A 209 -9.44 -5.44 -11.73
N LYS A 210 -9.74 -6.57 -11.10
CA LYS A 210 -10.88 -6.69 -10.17
C LYS A 210 -10.68 -5.85 -8.92
N PHE A 211 -9.50 -5.81 -8.33
CA PHE A 211 -9.20 -4.91 -7.20
C PHE A 211 -9.40 -3.45 -7.59
N LEU A 212 -8.91 -3.03 -8.74
CA LEU A 212 -9.10 -1.67 -9.25
C LEU A 212 -10.59 -1.35 -9.48
N ALA A 213 -11.34 -2.29 -10.06
CA ALA A 213 -12.78 -2.12 -10.28
C ALA A 213 -13.58 -2.00 -8.98
N LEU A 214 -13.11 -2.60 -7.89
CA LEU A 214 -13.75 -2.54 -6.58
C LEU A 214 -13.40 -1.28 -5.78
N GLY A 215 -12.46 -0.47 -6.24
CA GLY A 215 -12.12 0.80 -5.62
C GLY A 215 -10.66 0.95 -5.19
N ALA A 216 -9.79 -0.03 -5.45
CA ALA A 216 -8.36 0.15 -5.21
C ALA A 216 -7.79 1.17 -6.18
N ASP A 217 -6.95 2.06 -5.68
CA ASP A 217 -6.22 3.07 -6.45
C ASP A 217 -4.78 2.62 -6.72
N ARG A 218 -4.27 1.74 -5.89
CA ARG A 218 -2.91 1.23 -5.94
C ARG A 218 -2.87 -0.26 -5.61
N LEU A 219 -1.94 -0.98 -6.23
CA LEU A 219 -1.70 -2.40 -6.03
C LEU A 219 -0.25 -2.63 -5.64
N GLY A 220 -0.03 -3.36 -4.54
CA GLY A 220 1.31 -3.78 -4.13
C GLY A 220 1.57 -5.22 -4.58
N THR A 221 2.47 -5.41 -5.53
CA THR A 221 2.81 -6.74 -6.05
C THR A 221 4.14 -6.73 -6.79
N SER A 222 4.77 -7.90 -6.92
CA SER A 222 5.96 -8.13 -7.76
C SER A 222 5.71 -9.18 -8.84
N ARG A 223 4.47 -9.65 -9.01
CA ARG A 223 4.15 -10.84 -9.79
C ARG A 223 3.49 -10.55 -11.13
N ILE A 224 3.21 -9.31 -11.45
CA ILE A 224 2.50 -8.93 -12.67
C ILE A 224 3.28 -7.96 -13.57
N VAL A 225 4.52 -7.67 -13.21
CA VAL A 225 5.45 -6.84 -14.01
C VAL A 225 6.45 -7.72 -14.73
#